data_c92727c1d184a7ec0d03469e268a419f
#
_entry.id   c92727c1d184a7ec0d03469e268a419f
#
_cell.length_a   1.000
_cell.length_b   1.000
_cell.length_c   1.000
_cell.angle_alpha   90.00
_cell.angle_beta   90.00
_cell.angle_gamma   90.00
#
_symmetry.space_group_name_H-M   'P 1'
#
loop_
_entity.id
_entity.type
_entity.pdbx_description
1 polymer ?
#
loop_
_entity_poly.entity_id
_entity_poly.type
_entity_poly.pdbx_seq_one_letter_code
_entity_poly.pdbx_strand_id
1 'polypeptide(L)'
;KTYSDTPVIAMSYTNSFINPSAEHIATKLSECGFNGVLIVDLPASEKSIINSFKDKQLNLVQLIAPTTELSFIEDYIENDPALIYYITQRGITGSNNLNLVEISEKLGEIKKLSNKPVVTGFGIKTVEDVENLKTLTDGIVIGSPIVEKISLDPSLTELKKYVEPIVEAIKA
;
A
#
# COMPACT_ATOMS: atom_id res chain seq x y z
N LYS A 1 1.09 -10.49 -22.23
CA LYS A 1 1.74 -9.25 -21.84
C LYS A 1 1.08 -8.08 -22.53
N THR A 2 0.08 -7.54 -21.92
CA THR A 2 -0.58 -6.32 -22.40
C THR A 2 -1.15 -5.57 -21.20
N TYR A 3 -0.39 -5.59 -20.13
CA TYR A 3 -0.65 -4.66 -19.05
C TYR A 3 0.33 -3.53 -19.27
N SER A 4 -0.16 -2.58 -20.02
CA SER A 4 0.28 -1.21 -20.15
C SER A 4 1.20 -0.72 -19.02
N ASP A 5 1.60 0.46 -19.05
CA ASP A 5 2.47 1.21 -18.16
C ASP A 5 2.07 1.25 -16.65
N THR A 6 1.05 0.49 -16.23
CA THR A 6 0.59 0.44 -14.83
C THR A 6 1.53 -0.44 -14.00
N PRO A 7 2.20 0.11 -12.97
CA PRO A 7 3.06 -0.66 -12.09
C PRO A 7 2.31 -1.75 -11.34
N VAL A 8 2.94 -2.91 -11.19
CA VAL A 8 2.38 -4.07 -10.45
C VAL A 8 3.26 -4.36 -9.25
N ILE A 9 2.66 -4.38 -8.06
CA ILE A 9 3.33 -4.66 -6.79
C ILE A 9 2.84 -6.00 -6.24
N ALA A 10 3.77 -6.89 -5.89
CA ALA A 10 3.44 -8.13 -5.20
C ALA A 10 3.29 -7.87 -3.69
N MET A 11 2.17 -8.25 -3.10
CA MET A 11 1.89 -8.07 -1.67
C MET A 11 1.65 -9.41 -1.00
N SER A 12 2.42 -9.73 0.04
CA SER A 12 2.23 -10.92 0.88
C SER A 12 3.00 -10.80 2.20
N TYR A 13 2.96 -11.88 3.00
CA TYR A 13 3.77 -12.04 4.21
C TYR A 13 5.17 -12.57 3.88
N THR A 14 6.13 -12.36 4.78
CA THR A 14 7.54 -12.72 4.62
C THR A 14 7.73 -14.18 4.19
N ASN A 15 7.00 -15.13 4.78
CA ASN A 15 7.14 -16.56 4.47
C ASN A 15 6.86 -16.90 2.99
N SER A 16 6.02 -16.13 2.30
CA SER A 16 5.76 -16.30 0.86
C SER A 16 6.92 -15.77 -0.01
N PHE A 17 7.71 -14.84 0.52
CA PHE A 17 8.79 -14.21 -0.20
C PHE A 17 10.16 -14.84 0.04
N ILE A 18 10.29 -15.74 1.02
CA ILE A 18 11.56 -16.41 1.37
C ILE A 18 11.59 -17.91 1.06
N ASN A 19 10.55 -18.46 0.47
CA ASN A 19 10.49 -19.89 0.17
C ASN A 19 10.48 -20.13 -1.36
N PRO A 20 11.51 -20.74 -1.97
CA PRO A 20 12.68 -21.39 -1.32
C PRO A 20 13.75 -20.42 -0.83
N SER A 21 13.85 -19.20 -1.38
CA SER A 21 14.72 -18.12 -0.91
C SER A 21 14.25 -16.77 -1.44
N ALA A 22 14.60 -15.67 -0.75
CA ALA A 22 14.27 -14.32 -1.16
C ALA A 22 14.84 -14.00 -2.56
N GLU A 23 16.06 -14.40 -2.84
CA GLU A 23 16.70 -14.19 -4.15
C GLU A 23 15.95 -14.92 -5.28
N HIS A 24 15.51 -16.15 -5.04
CA HIS A 24 14.73 -16.91 -6.03
C HIS A 24 13.41 -16.21 -6.34
N ILE A 25 12.67 -15.81 -5.31
CA ILE A 25 11.39 -15.12 -5.48
C ILE A 25 11.58 -13.76 -6.16
N ALA A 26 12.59 -12.99 -5.75
CA ALA A 26 12.91 -11.70 -6.36
C ALA A 26 13.20 -11.86 -7.87
N THR A 27 13.99 -12.88 -8.23
CA THR A 27 14.28 -13.20 -9.63
C THR A 27 12.99 -13.51 -10.40
N LYS A 28 12.12 -14.36 -9.84
CA LYS A 28 10.84 -14.72 -10.50
C LYS A 28 9.90 -13.54 -10.66
N LEU A 29 9.77 -12.69 -9.64
CA LEU A 29 8.93 -11.50 -9.74
C LEU A 29 9.46 -10.52 -10.79
N SER A 30 10.77 -10.29 -10.85
CA SER A 30 11.40 -9.45 -11.86
C SER A 30 11.18 -10.02 -13.29
N GLU A 31 11.39 -11.32 -13.50
CA GLU A 31 11.13 -12.01 -14.77
C GLU A 31 9.66 -11.91 -15.20
N CYS A 32 8.72 -11.92 -14.24
CA CYS A 32 7.29 -11.76 -14.49
C CYS A 32 6.87 -10.30 -14.75
N GLY A 33 7.78 -9.33 -14.59
CA GLY A 33 7.52 -7.92 -14.85
C GLY A 33 6.85 -7.17 -13.69
N PHE A 34 6.99 -7.67 -12.46
CA PHE A 34 6.61 -6.89 -11.29
C PHE A 34 7.55 -5.69 -11.11
N ASN A 35 7.02 -4.61 -10.56
CA ASN A 35 7.76 -3.36 -10.34
C ASN A 35 8.20 -3.19 -8.89
N GLY A 36 7.63 -3.96 -7.97
CA GLY A 36 7.98 -3.87 -6.57
C GLY A 36 7.29 -4.91 -5.69
N VAL A 37 7.60 -4.83 -4.40
CA VAL A 37 7.06 -5.73 -3.38
C VAL A 37 6.59 -4.94 -2.16
N LEU A 38 5.53 -5.43 -1.53
CA LEU A 38 5.08 -5.04 -0.19
C LEU A 38 5.08 -6.30 0.68
N ILE A 39 5.99 -6.36 1.64
CA ILE A 39 6.13 -7.48 2.57
C ILE A 39 5.56 -7.04 3.91
N VAL A 40 4.39 -7.60 4.28
CA VAL A 40 3.52 -7.05 5.34
C VAL A 40 4.18 -7.04 6.72
N ASP A 41 4.93 -8.08 7.03
CA ASP A 41 5.50 -8.37 8.35
C ASP A 41 7.04 -8.38 8.35
N LEU A 42 7.69 -7.69 7.40
CA LEU A 42 9.15 -7.66 7.31
C LEU A 42 9.72 -6.60 8.25
N PRO A 43 10.56 -6.99 9.24
CA PRO A 43 11.27 -6.02 10.07
C PRO A 43 12.28 -5.19 9.27
N ALA A 44 12.49 -3.93 9.65
CA ALA A 44 13.47 -3.05 9.01
C ALA A 44 14.91 -3.59 9.07
N SER A 45 15.21 -4.42 10.07
CA SER A 45 16.52 -5.05 10.29
C SER A 45 16.85 -6.17 9.29
N GLU A 46 15.87 -6.72 8.59
CA GLU A 46 16.05 -7.82 7.63
C GLU A 46 16.64 -7.35 6.29
N LYS A 47 17.79 -6.65 6.39
CA LYS A 47 18.48 -6.02 5.23
C LYS A 47 18.81 -7.01 4.12
N SER A 48 19.14 -8.28 4.45
CA SER A 48 19.47 -9.30 3.46
C SER A 48 18.27 -9.63 2.55
N ILE A 49 17.08 -9.75 3.13
CA ILE A 49 15.84 -10.00 2.39
C ILE A 49 15.54 -8.76 1.52
N ILE A 50 15.57 -7.57 2.10
CA ILE A 50 15.32 -6.31 1.39
C ILE A 50 16.24 -6.16 0.19
N ASN A 51 17.54 -6.40 0.38
CA ASN A 51 18.55 -6.28 -0.69
C ASN A 51 18.31 -7.28 -1.82
N SER A 52 17.87 -8.52 -1.50
CA SER A 52 17.54 -9.50 -2.54
C SER A 52 16.51 -8.98 -3.55
N PHE A 53 15.54 -8.19 -3.12
CA PHE A 53 14.54 -7.57 -4.00
C PHE A 53 15.11 -6.33 -4.71
N LYS A 54 15.83 -5.48 -4.01
CA LYS A 54 16.46 -4.27 -4.60
C LYS A 54 17.46 -4.60 -5.69
N ASP A 55 18.27 -5.65 -5.50
CA ASP A 55 19.25 -6.13 -6.48
C ASP A 55 18.60 -6.61 -7.79
N LYS A 56 17.32 -6.95 -7.76
CA LYS A 56 16.51 -7.29 -8.94
C LYS A 56 15.66 -6.11 -9.43
N GLN A 57 15.96 -4.89 -8.97
CA GLN A 57 15.26 -3.65 -9.35
C GLN A 57 13.76 -3.66 -8.96
N LEU A 58 13.39 -4.41 -7.93
CA LEU A 58 12.05 -4.40 -7.35
C LEU A 58 11.98 -3.34 -6.26
N ASN A 59 11.10 -2.38 -6.44
CA ASN A 59 10.89 -1.29 -5.49
C ASN A 59 10.25 -1.81 -4.20
N LEU A 60 10.75 -1.33 -3.05
CA LEU A 60 10.15 -1.63 -1.76
C LEU A 60 8.97 -0.68 -1.49
N VAL A 61 7.82 -1.23 -1.14
CA VAL A 61 6.69 -0.50 -0.54
C VAL A 61 6.69 -0.80 0.95
N GLN A 62 6.89 0.24 1.76
CA GLN A 62 6.97 0.09 3.22
C GLN A 62 5.61 0.27 3.87
N LEU A 63 5.14 -0.76 4.58
CA LEU A 63 3.91 -0.71 5.36
C LEU A 63 4.16 -0.04 6.71
N ILE A 64 3.31 0.91 7.09
CA ILE A 64 3.30 1.57 8.40
C ILE A 64 1.89 1.47 8.98
N ALA A 65 1.80 0.98 10.21
CA ALA A 65 0.55 0.90 10.97
C ALA A 65 0.38 2.10 11.89
N PRO A 66 -0.84 2.44 12.34
CA PRO A 66 -1.08 3.50 13.33
C PRO A 66 -0.28 3.32 14.61
N THR A 67 -0.08 2.07 15.01
CA THR A 67 0.65 1.69 16.22
C THR A 67 2.18 1.67 16.07
N THR A 68 2.70 1.93 14.85
CA THR A 68 4.15 1.94 14.63
C THR A 68 4.77 3.16 15.30
N GLU A 69 5.73 2.94 16.20
CA GLU A 69 6.46 4.00 16.87
C GLU A 69 7.38 4.77 15.91
N LEU A 70 7.68 6.04 16.22
CA LEU A 70 8.48 6.91 15.34
C LEU A 70 9.89 6.35 15.09
N SER A 71 10.54 5.79 16.10
CA SER A 71 11.85 5.16 15.95
C SER A 71 11.86 4.03 14.91
N PHE A 72 10.82 3.21 14.89
CA PHE A 72 10.67 2.17 13.87
C PHE A 72 10.37 2.73 12.48
N ILE A 73 9.66 3.87 12.41
CA ILE A 73 9.43 4.53 11.12
C ILE A 73 10.75 5.03 10.53
N GLU A 74 11.65 5.59 11.36
CA GLU A 74 13.00 6.00 10.96
C GLU A 74 13.80 4.83 10.38
N ASP A 75 13.83 3.68 11.09
CA ASP A 75 14.49 2.46 10.63
C ASP A 75 13.94 1.97 9.28
N TYR A 76 12.63 2.05 9.07
CA TYR A 76 11.99 1.68 7.81
C TYR A 76 12.36 2.64 6.68
N ILE A 77 12.44 3.94 6.94
CA ILE A 77 12.82 4.96 5.96
C ILE A 77 14.28 4.81 5.53
N GLU A 78 15.18 4.39 6.43
CA GLU A 78 16.58 4.07 6.10
C GLU A 78 16.72 2.96 5.04
N ASN A 79 15.71 2.11 4.89
CA ASN A 79 15.66 1.13 3.81
C ASN A 79 15.34 1.74 2.45
N ASP A 80 15.22 3.05 2.34
CA ASP A 80 14.95 3.79 1.10
C ASP A 80 13.77 3.19 0.30
N PRO A 81 12.56 3.12 0.88
CA PRO A 81 11.39 2.63 0.16
C PRO A 81 11.01 3.60 -0.97
N ALA A 82 10.48 3.07 -2.07
CA ALA A 82 9.96 3.89 -3.15
C ALA A 82 8.60 4.52 -2.80
N LEU A 83 7.85 3.87 -1.91
CA LEU A 83 6.50 4.25 -1.51
C LEU A 83 6.26 3.82 -0.07
N ILE A 84 5.56 4.64 0.70
CA ILE A 84 5.07 4.32 2.04
C ILE A 84 3.56 4.03 1.95
N TYR A 85 3.14 2.91 2.50
CA TYR A 85 1.73 2.56 2.63
C TYR A 85 1.30 2.64 4.09
N TYR A 86 0.56 3.69 4.43
CA TYR A 86 -0.01 3.86 5.76
C TYR A 86 -1.37 3.18 5.86
N ILE A 87 -1.51 2.26 6.83
CA ILE A 87 -2.79 1.60 7.11
C ILE A 87 -3.68 2.53 7.93
N THR A 88 -4.85 2.89 7.40
CA THR A 88 -5.88 3.57 8.19
C THR A 88 -6.70 2.56 8.99
N GLN A 89 -7.13 2.92 10.19
CA GLN A 89 -8.11 2.15 10.95
C GLN A 89 -9.43 2.92 11.05
N ARG A 90 -10.55 2.22 10.91
CA ARG A 90 -11.84 2.77 11.34
C ARG A 90 -11.89 2.75 12.87
N GLY A 91 -12.46 3.79 13.47
CA GLY A 91 -12.47 3.95 14.93
C GLY A 91 -12.98 2.71 15.67
N ILE A 92 -12.27 2.35 16.75
CA ILE A 92 -12.58 1.18 17.61
C ILE A 92 -13.89 1.36 18.40
N THR A 93 -14.47 2.54 18.41
CA THR A 93 -15.64 2.91 19.22
C THR A 93 -16.99 2.74 18.51
N GLY A 94 -17.07 1.83 17.51
CA GLY A 94 -18.33 1.53 16.81
C GLY A 94 -18.78 2.60 15.81
N SER A 95 -18.00 3.65 15.60
CA SER A 95 -18.19 4.58 14.50
C SER A 95 -17.65 3.97 13.20
N ASN A 96 -18.46 3.89 12.17
CA ASN A 96 -18.01 3.46 10.84
C ASN A 96 -17.10 4.49 10.14
N ASN A 97 -16.72 5.59 10.81
CA ASN A 97 -15.98 6.69 10.22
C ASN A 97 -14.47 6.59 10.49
N LEU A 98 -13.69 7.07 9.54
CA LEU A 98 -12.24 7.24 9.68
C LEU A 98 -11.93 8.31 10.74
N ASN A 99 -10.95 8.06 11.60
CA ASN A 99 -10.45 9.10 12.50
C ASN A 99 -9.48 10.01 11.74
N LEU A 100 -10.00 11.03 11.06
CA LEU A 100 -9.23 11.92 10.21
C LEU A 100 -8.17 12.73 10.96
N VAL A 101 -8.41 13.04 12.24
CA VAL A 101 -7.44 13.78 13.07
C VAL A 101 -6.20 12.92 13.30
N GLU A 102 -6.37 11.71 13.78
CA GLU A 102 -5.28 10.76 14.02
C GLU A 102 -4.52 10.43 12.73
N ILE A 103 -5.25 10.21 11.63
CA ILE A 103 -4.66 9.96 10.32
C ILE A 103 -3.80 11.16 9.88
N SER A 104 -4.33 12.38 9.99
CA SER A 104 -3.61 13.60 9.60
C SER A 104 -2.35 13.82 10.43
N GLU A 105 -2.42 13.61 11.75
CA GLU A 105 -1.28 13.71 12.64
C GLU A 105 -0.19 12.71 12.26
N LYS A 106 -0.55 11.44 12.09
CA LYS A 106 0.42 10.39 11.73
C LYS A 106 1.04 10.57 10.35
N LEU A 107 0.24 10.97 9.37
CA LEU A 107 0.76 11.32 8.04
C LEU A 107 1.71 12.52 8.10
N GLY A 108 1.39 13.52 8.95
CA GLY A 108 2.27 14.66 9.21
C GLY A 108 3.60 14.26 9.83
N GLU A 109 3.63 13.29 10.74
CA GLU A 109 4.84 12.71 11.31
C GLU A 109 5.68 12.00 10.25
N ILE A 110 5.07 11.13 9.44
CA ILE A 110 5.75 10.40 8.37
C ILE A 110 6.36 11.37 7.35
N LYS A 111 5.61 12.38 6.93
CA LYS A 111 6.08 13.39 5.95
C LYS A 111 7.20 14.28 6.48
N LYS A 112 7.37 14.43 7.80
CA LYS A 112 8.54 15.12 8.39
C LYS A 112 9.80 14.27 8.34
N LEU A 113 9.67 12.94 8.43
CA LEU A 113 10.78 11.99 8.41
C LEU A 113 11.21 11.61 6.98
N SER A 114 10.29 11.70 6.01
CA SER A 114 10.54 11.24 4.65
C SER A 114 9.85 12.13 3.61
N ASN A 115 10.51 12.33 2.48
CA ASN A 115 9.94 12.94 1.28
C ASN A 115 9.33 11.93 0.29
N LYS A 116 9.24 10.66 0.69
CA LYS A 116 8.65 9.62 -0.16
C LYS A 116 7.13 9.79 -0.26
N PRO A 117 6.54 9.42 -1.40
CA PRO A 117 5.08 9.43 -1.53
C PRO A 117 4.45 8.53 -0.46
N VAL A 118 3.34 8.99 0.11
CA VAL A 118 2.58 8.22 1.11
C VAL A 118 1.20 7.94 0.57
N VAL A 119 0.87 6.67 0.42
CA VAL A 119 -0.50 6.24 0.10
C VAL A 119 -1.17 5.69 1.35
N THR A 120 -2.48 5.82 1.41
CA THR A 120 -3.26 5.29 2.53
C THR A 120 -4.35 4.33 2.05
N GLY A 121 -4.67 3.36 2.89
CA GLY A 121 -5.69 2.35 2.59
C GLY A 121 -6.09 1.61 3.84
N PHE A 122 -6.99 0.67 3.67
CA PHE A 122 -7.70 -0.11 4.68
C PHE A 122 -8.99 0.56 5.17
N GLY A 123 -10.10 -0.14 4.91
CA GLY A 123 -11.42 0.34 5.29
C GLY A 123 -12.01 1.43 4.40
N ILE A 124 -11.31 1.92 3.39
CA ILE A 124 -11.80 2.92 2.43
C ILE A 124 -12.77 2.22 1.46
N LYS A 125 -14.00 2.75 1.36
CA LYS A 125 -15.06 2.11 0.58
C LYS A 125 -15.90 3.07 -0.25
N THR A 126 -15.95 4.34 0.12
CA THR A 126 -16.89 5.32 -0.44
C THR A 126 -16.16 6.50 -1.08
N VAL A 127 -16.85 7.22 -1.94
CA VAL A 127 -16.37 8.50 -2.49
C VAL A 127 -16.10 9.50 -1.36
N GLU A 128 -16.93 9.51 -0.31
CA GLU A 128 -16.75 10.37 0.85
C GLU A 128 -15.44 10.06 1.60
N ASP A 129 -15.10 8.77 1.79
CA ASP A 129 -13.81 8.38 2.37
C ASP A 129 -12.64 8.95 1.54
N VAL A 130 -12.76 8.91 0.21
CA VAL A 130 -11.76 9.44 -0.72
C VAL A 130 -11.63 10.95 -0.63
N GLU A 131 -12.75 11.67 -0.66
CA GLU A 131 -12.80 13.13 -0.52
C GLU A 131 -12.14 13.62 0.79
N ASN A 132 -12.34 12.87 1.88
CA ASN A 132 -11.75 13.18 3.18
C ASN A 132 -10.24 12.94 3.23
N LEU A 133 -9.70 12.04 2.40
CA LEU A 133 -8.29 11.62 2.46
C LEU A 133 -7.43 12.24 1.36
N LYS A 134 -7.98 12.60 0.21
CA LYS A 134 -7.22 13.02 -0.98
C LYS A 134 -6.27 14.21 -0.76
N THR A 135 -6.56 15.06 0.21
CA THR A 135 -5.69 16.21 0.56
C THR A 135 -4.60 15.86 1.57
N LEU A 136 -4.70 14.72 2.24
CA LEU A 136 -3.78 14.27 3.28
C LEU A 136 -2.70 13.31 2.76
N THR A 137 -2.96 12.64 1.64
CA THR A 137 -2.15 11.53 1.12
C THR A 137 -1.86 11.71 -0.38
N ASP A 138 -0.83 11.07 -0.88
CA ASP A 138 -0.43 11.13 -2.30
C ASP A 138 -1.17 10.07 -3.14
N GLY A 139 -1.93 9.17 -2.50
CA GLY A 139 -2.73 8.18 -3.18
C GLY A 139 -3.56 7.33 -2.22
N ILE A 140 -4.52 6.59 -2.77
CA ILE A 140 -5.48 5.80 -2.01
C ILE A 140 -5.49 4.36 -2.51
N VAL A 141 -5.50 3.41 -1.56
CA VAL A 141 -5.53 1.98 -1.85
C VAL A 141 -6.89 1.40 -1.46
N ILE A 142 -7.56 0.77 -2.40
CA ILE A 142 -8.86 0.12 -2.22
C ILE A 142 -8.74 -1.35 -2.63
N GLY A 143 -9.05 -2.27 -1.74
CA GLY A 143 -8.96 -3.72 -1.98
C GLY A 143 -10.30 -4.42 -1.89
N SER A 144 -10.80 -4.64 -0.67
CA SER A 144 -11.97 -5.48 -0.39
C SER A 144 -13.22 -5.15 -1.23
N PRO A 145 -13.62 -3.89 -1.42
CA PRO A 145 -14.78 -3.58 -2.26
C PRO A 145 -14.60 -3.97 -3.72
N ILE A 146 -13.37 -3.87 -4.24
CA ILE A 146 -13.06 -4.29 -5.62
C ILE A 146 -13.20 -5.80 -5.76
N VAL A 147 -12.60 -6.55 -4.84
CA VAL A 147 -12.68 -8.03 -4.83
C VAL A 147 -14.13 -8.50 -4.70
N GLU A 148 -14.91 -7.88 -3.81
CA GLU A 148 -16.33 -8.18 -3.64
C GLU A 148 -17.12 -7.99 -4.94
N LYS A 149 -16.93 -6.85 -5.61
CA LYS A 149 -17.66 -6.57 -6.86
C LYS A 149 -17.27 -7.49 -8.00
N ILE A 150 -16.00 -7.87 -8.10
CA ILE A 150 -15.54 -8.85 -9.10
C ILE A 150 -16.19 -10.23 -8.83
N SER A 151 -16.31 -10.63 -7.57
CA SER A 151 -16.91 -11.93 -7.23
C SER A 151 -18.41 -11.98 -7.46
N LEU A 152 -19.11 -10.85 -7.34
CA LEU A 152 -20.56 -10.77 -7.54
C LEU A 152 -20.95 -10.59 -9.02
N ASP A 153 -20.12 -9.93 -9.81
CA ASP A 153 -20.38 -9.66 -11.23
C ASP A 153 -19.14 -9.90 -12.10
N PRO A 154 -19.03 -11.11 -12.69
CA PRO A 154 -17.93 -11.42 -13.62
C PRO A 154 -17.88 -10.54 -14.88
N SER A 155 -18.96 -9.83 -15.21
CA SER A 155 -18.99 -8.88 -16.35
C SER A 155 -18.22 -7.58 -16.07
N LEU A 156 -17.86 -7.35 -14.80
CA LEU A 156 -17.18 -6.15 -14.30
C LEU A 156 -17.99 -4.85 -14.46
N THR A 157 -19.29 -4.92 -14.75
CA THR A 157 -20.15 -3.75 -14.92
C THR A 157 -20.33 -3.00 -13.58
N GLU A 158 -20.60 -3.75 -12.50
CA GLU A 158 -20.74 -3.18 -11.17
C GLU A 158 -19.41 -2.66 -10.62
N LEU A 159 -18.30 -3.33 -10.94
CA LEU A 159 -16.98 -2.81 -10.62
C LEU A 159 -16.71 -1.46 -11.28
N LYS A 160 -17.03 -1.33 -12.56
CA LYS A 160 -16.84 -0.08 -13.31
C LYS A 160 -17.64 1.06 -12.73
N LYS A 161 -18.93 0.85 -12.44
CA LYS A 161 -19.81 1.82 -11.77
C LYS A 161 -19.29 2.26 -10.40
N TYR A 162 -18.62 1.35 -9.69
CA TYR A 162 -18.05 1.64 -8.37
C TYR A 162 -16.75 2.44 -8.48
N VAL A 163 -15.87 2.10 -9.44
CA VAL A 163 -14.54 2.71 -9.54
C VAL A 163 -14.58 4.09 -10.19
N GLU A 164 -15.43 4.30 -11.20
CA GLU A 164 -15.50 5.56 -11.94
C GLU A 164 -15.69 6.80 -11.03
N PRO A 165 -16.68 6.85 -10.11
CA PRO A 165 -16.84 8.01 -9.23
C PRO A 165 -15.67 8.23 -8.27
N ILE A 166 -15.02 7.16 -7.85
CA ILE A 166 -13.82 7.22 -6.98
C ILE A 166 -12.65 7.87 -7.73
N VAL A 167 -12.42 7.45 -8.97
CA VAL A 167 -11.35 8.03 -9.81
C VAL A 167 -11.63 9.50 -10.12
N GLU A 168 -12.88 9.88 -10.35
CA GLU A 168 -13.27 11.27 -10.54
C GLU A 168 -13.00 12.11 -9.29
N ALA A 169 -13.35 11.60 -8.11
CA ALA A 169 -13.13 12.27 -6.84
C ALA A 169 -11.62 12.52 -6.55
N ILE A 170 -10.75 11.59 -6.93
CA ILE A 170 -9.29 11.76 -6.78
C ILE A 170 -8.74 12.84 -7.71
N LYS A 171 -9.31 12.98 -8.91
CA LYS A 171 -8.82 13.93 -9.94
C LYS A 171 -9.33 15.36 -9.75
N ALA A 172 -10.43 15.53 -9.04
CA ALA A 172 -11.03 16.82 -8.73
C ALA A 172 -10.24 17.55 -7.62
#